data_9bf2f4c2711318b0bbf11d9ac8aeb83e
#
_entry.id   9bf2f4c2711318b0bbf11d9ac8aeb83e
#
_cell.length_a   1.000
_cell.length_b   1.000
_cell.length_c   1.000
_cell.angle_alpha   90.00
_cell.angle_beta   90.00
_cell.angle_gamma   90.00
#
_symmetry.space_group_name_H-M   'P 1'
#
loop_
_entity.id
_entity.type
_entity.pdbx_description
1 polymer ?
#
loop_
_entity_poly.entity_id
_entity_poly.type
_entity_poly.pdbx_seq_one_letter_code
_entity_poly.pdbx_strand_id
1 'polypeptide(L)'
;MIAEGVILAGPDNLNFIILMWHYINGILKVQDQIEDIRNAATQIHNRFGTAAEHFSSLKNSLESSVNNWNKLVSSVDSRLIPSVKKLEKMGIKSSKELREVGTIKDSPDNFKKLPQVDQKEIFEQD
;
A
#
# COMPACT_ATOMS: atom_id res chain seq x y z
N MET A 1 -25.02 34.35 -45.45
CA MET A 1 -24.13 35.50 -45.33
C MET A 1 -23.62 35.57 -43.90
N ILE A 2 -22.35 35.54 -43.73
CA ILE A 2 -21.71 35.65 -42.40
C ILE A 2 -21.31 37.12 -42.23
N ALA A 3 -21.92 37.83 -41.30
CA ALA A 3 -21.54 39.20 -40.94
C ALA A 3 -21.17 39.24 -39.44
N GLU A 4 -19.94 39.61 -39.13
CA GLU A 4 -19.43 39.91 -37.77
C GLU A 4 -19.83 38.92 -36.70
N GLY A 5 -19.54 37.62 -36.89
CA GLY A 5 -19.80 36.57 -35.90
C GLY A 5 -21.25 36.07 -35.82
N VAL A 6 -22.11 36.50 -36.71
CA VAL A 6 -23.50 36.04 -36.76
C VAL A 6 -23.69 35.10 -37.96
N ILE A 7 -24.21 33.90 -37.69
CA ILE A 7 -24.54 32.92 -38.72
C ILE A 7 -26.06 32.91 -38.92
N LEU A 8 -26.50 33.23 -40.14
CA LEU A 8 -27.91 33.09 -40.55
C LEU A 8 -28.20 31.61 -40.84
N ALA A 9 -29.05 31.02 -40.03
CA ALA A 9 -29.42 29.59 -40.15
C ALA A 9 -30.92 29.47 -40.46
N GLY A 10 -31.23 28.69 -41.50
CA GLY A 10 -32.59 28.19 -41.73
C GLY A 10 -32.97 27.12 -40.70
N PRO A 11 -34.24 26.64 -40.66
CA PRO A 11 -34.70 25.65 -39.69
C PRO A 11 -33.85 24.39 -39.60
N ASP A 12 -33.41 23.87 -40.76
CA ASP A 12 -32.56 22.65 -40.83
C ASP A 12 -31.15 22.91 -40.31
N ASN A 13 -30.56 24.04 -40.64
CA ASN A 13 -29.23 24.44 -40.17
C ASN A 13 -29.24 24.74 -38.69
N LEU A 14 -30.31 25.31 -38.16
CA LEU A 14 -30.48 25.57 -36.74
C LEU A 14 -30.50 24.27 -35.92
N ASN A 15 -31.24 23.26 -36.39
CA ASN A 15 -31.28 21.94 -35.77
C ASN A 15 -29.89 21.30 -35.77
N PHE A 16 -29.14 21.41 -36.87
CA PHE A 16 -27.79 20.89 -36.96
C PHE A 16 -26.84 21.59 -35.97
N ILE A 17 -26.93 22.91 -35.85
CA ILE A 17 -26.12 23.69 -34.90
C ILE A 17 -26.42 23.27 -33.46
N ILE A 18 -27.70 23.10 -33.08
CA ILE A 18 -28.10 22.66 -31.74
C ILE A 18 -27.57 21.24 -31.44
N LEU A 19 -27.66 20.32 -32.40
CA LEU A 19 -27.15 18.97 -32.25
C LEU A 19 -25.62 18.98 -32.08
N MET A 20 -24.91 19.77 -32.90
CA MET A 20 -23.46 19.92 -32.80
C MET A 20 -23.04 20.52 -31.47
N TRP A 21 -23.74 21.54 -31.00
CA TRP A 21 -23.48 22.13 -29.69
C TRP A 21 -23.68 21.13 -28.55
N HIS A 22 -24.75 20.35 -28.63
CA HIS A 22 -25.03 19.28 -27.63
C HIS A 22 -23.99 18.18 -27.64
N TYR A 23 -23.53 17.77 -28.83
CA TYR A 23 -22.49 16.79 -29.03
C TYR A 23 -21.14 17.25 -28.47
N ILE A 24 -20.74 18.49 -28.80
CA ILE A 24 -19.47 19.07 -28.30
C ILE A 24 -19.48 19.21 -26.77
N ASN A 25 -20.57 19.68 -26.18
CA ASN A 25 -20.66 19.75 -24.71
C ASN A 25 -20.63 18.36 -24.05
N GLY A 26 -21.19 17.36 -24.71
CA GLY A 26 -21.09 15.97 -24.25
C GLY A 26 -19.65 15.47 -24.23
N ILE A 27 -18.88 15.73 -25.28
CA ILE A 27 -17.46 15.34 -25.36
C ILE A 27 -16.63 16.05 -24.31
N LEU A 28 -16.78 17.34 -24.13
CA LEU A 28 -16.03 18.12 -23.13
C LEU A 28 -16.29 17.61 -21.72
N LYS A 29 -17.52 17.27 -21.38
CA LYS A 29 -17.89 16.71 -20.10
C LYS A 29 -17.23 15.34 -19.84
N VAL A 30 -17.13 14.51 -20.88
CA VAL A 30 -16.45 13.20 -20.79
C VAL A 30 -14.95 13.38 -20.57
N GLN A 31 -14.32 14.35 -21.23
CA GLN A 31 -12.90 14.64 -21.05
C GLN A 31 -12.58 15.08 -19.61
N ASP A 32 -13.40 15.95 -19.02
CA ASP A 32 -13.24 16.35 -17.63
C ASP A 32 -13.31 15.14 -16.67
N GLN A 33 -14.26 14.24 -16.91
CA GLN A 33 -14.39 13.02 -16.12
C GLN A 33 -13.18 12.07 -16.25
N ILE A 34 -12.60 11.96 -17.44
CA ILE A 34 -11.39 11.15 -17.66
C ILE A 34 -10.20 11.73 -16.91
N GLU A 35 -10.06 13.05 -16.89
CA GLU A 35 -9.00 13.72 -16.15
C GLU A 35 -9.13 13.53 -14.64
N ASP A 36 -10.34 13.62 -14.11
CA ASP A 36 -10.63 13.36 -12.69
C ASP A 36 -10.28 11.91 -12.30
N ILE A 37 -10.64 10.95 -13.15
CA ILE A 37 -10.30 9.53 -12.94
C ILE A 37 -8.78 9.34 -12.98
N ARG A 38 -8.09 9.96 -13.92
CA ARG A 38 -6.62 9.87 -14.01
C ARG A 38 -5.97 10.46 -12.75
N ASN A 39 -6.42 11.61 -12.28
CA ASN A 39 -5.92 12.25 -11.08
C ASN A 39 -6.16 11.39 -9.83
N ALA A 40 -7.36 10.83 -9.70
CA ALA A 40 -7.70 9.90 -8.62
C ALA A 40 -6.82 8.63 -8.65
N ALA A 41 -6.61 8.05 -9.82
CA ALA A 41 -5.75 6.88 -9.99
C ALA A 41 -4.29 7.19 -9.60
N THR A 42 -3.76 8.35 -9.99
CA THR A 42 -2.42 8.80 -9.61
C THR A 42 -2.30 8.98 -8.10
N GLN A 43 -3.29 9.57 -7.45
CA GLN A 43 -3.30 9.71 -5.99
C GLN A 43 -3.33 8.36 -5.27
N ILE A 44 -4.13 7.41 -5.76
CA ILE A 44 -4.19 6.05 -5.21
C ILE A 44 -2.83 5.37 -5.36
N HIS A 45 -2.20 5.48 -6.53
CA HIS A 45 -0.88 4.91 -6.78
C HIS A 45 0.17 5.47 -5.82
N ASN A 46 0.21 6.79 -5.63
CA ASN A 46 1.15 7.44 -4.72
C ASN A 46 0.92 7.02 -3.26
N ARG A 47 -0.35 6.97 -2.82
CA ARG A 47 -0.70 6.50 -1.46
C ARG A 47 -0.32 5.04 -1.24
N PHE A 48 -0.45 4.21 -2.27
CA PHE A 48 -0.03 2.82 -2.21
C PHE A 48 1.48 2.69 -2.08
N GLY A 49 2.25 3.51 -2.83
CA GLY A 49 3.71 3.59 -2.68
C GLY A 49 4.13 3.93 -1.24
N THR A 50 3.53 4.96 -0.66
CA THR A 50 3.78 5.35 0.73
C THR A 50 3.41 4.23 1.72
N ALA A 51 2.28 3.57 1.51
CA ALA A 51 1.88 2.44 2.34
C ALA A 51 2.89 1.29 2.26
N ALA A 52 3.41 0.98 1.08
CA ALA A 52 4.43 -0.05 0.88
C ALA A 52 5.74 0.28 1.64
N GLU A 53 6.14 1.55 1.69
CA GLU A 53 7.29 2.00 2.49
C GLU A 53 7.04 1.79 3.99
N HIS A 54 5.85 2.12 4.48
CA HIS A 54 5.49 1.87 5.88
C HIS A 54 5.47 0.39 6.22
N PHE A 55 4.98 -0.47 5.33
CA PHE A 55 5.04 -1.92 5.53
C PHE A 55 6.48 -2.44 5.59
N SER A 56 7.36 -1.94 4.73
CA SER A 56 8.78 -2.28 4.77
C SER A 56 9.44 -1.87 6.09
N SER A 57 9.16 -0.67 6.55
CA SER A 57 9.66 -0.16 7.83
C SER A 57 9.14 -1.00 9.01
N LEU A 58 7.86 -1.34 9.02
CA LEU A 58 7.26 -2.19 10.04
C LEU A 58 7.90 -3.57 10.06
N LYS A 59 8.12 -4.18 8.88
CA LYS A 59 8.81 -5.47 8.76
C LYS A 59 10.18 -5.42 9.43
N ASN A 60 11.00 -4.41 9.11
CA ASN A 60 12.34 -4.26 9.68
C ASN A 60 12.30 -4.10 11.22
N SER A 61 11.30 -3.38 11.72
CA SER A 61 11.09 -3.22 13.16
C SER A 61 10.71 -4.53 13.84
N LEU A 62 9.86 -5.34 13.20
CA LEU A 62 9.49 -6.65 13.70
C LEU A 62 10.68 -7.61 13.71
N GLU A 63 11.49 -7.65 12.64
CA GLU A 63 12.71 -8.46 12.58
C GLU A 63 13.70 -8.06 13.69
N SER A 64 13.87 -6.77 13.90
CA SER A 64 14.70 -6.27 14.99
C SER A 64 14.18 -6.69 16.36
N SER A 65 12.86 -6.66 16.55
CA SER A 65 12.21 -7.08 17.80
C SER A 65 12.41 -8.59 18.05
N VAL A 66 12.26 -9.42 17.02
CA VAL A 66 12.51 -10.86 17.10
C VAL A 66 13.97 -11.14 17.45
N ASN A 67 14.91 -10.44 16.81
CA ASN A 67 16.33 -10.57 17.11
C ASN A 67 16.67 -10.19 18.55
N ASN A 68 16.09 -9.10 19.06
CA ASN A 68 16.28 -8.66 20.42
C ASN A 68 15.68 -9.64 21.44
N TRP A 69 14.51 -10.20 21.14
CA TRP A 69 13.91 -11.27 21.93
C TRP A 69 14.83 -12.49 22.01
N ASN A 70 15.34 -12.96 20.87
CA ASN A 70 16.21 -14.14 20.81
C ASN A 70 17.54 -13.90 21.57
N LYS A 71 18.09 -12.68 21.50
CA LYS A 71 19.26 -12.29 22.31
C LYS A 71 18.95 -12.31 23.80
N LEU A 72 17.76 -11.83 24.21
CA LEU A 72 17.33 -11.86 25.59
C LEU A 72 17.21 -13.30 26.08
N VAL A 73 16.51 -14.17 25.34
CA VAL A 73 16.35 -15.59 25.66
C VAL A 73 17.72 -16.26 25.81
N SER A 74 18.62 -16.05 24.86
CA SER A 74 19.98 -16.61 24.92
C SER A 74 20.76 -16.11 26.16
N SER A 75 20.59 -14.84 26.53
CA SER A 75 21.23 -14.28 27.73
C SER A 75 20.66 -14.85 29.02
N VAL A 76 19.35 -15.10 29.06
CA VAL A 76 18.69 -15.75 30.20
C VAL A 76 19.19 -17.18 30.34
N ASP A 77 19.18 -17.94 29.26
CA ASP A 77 19.60 -19.35 29.24
C ASP A 77 21.08 -19.52 29.62
N SER A 78 21.95 -18.66 29.09
CA SER A 78 23.40 -18.79 29.29
C SER A 78 23.89 -18.24 30.61
N ARG A 79 23.22 -17.24 31.17
CA ARG A 79 23.69 -16.52 32.37
C ARG A 79 22.80 -16.67 33.60
N LEU A 80 21.49 -16.48 33.42
CA LEU A 80 20.56 -16.46 34.56
C LEU A 80 20.23 -17.88 35.05
N ILE A 81 19.93 -18.81 34.14
CA ILE A 81 19.59 -20.18 34.52
C ILE A 81 20.72 -20.87 35.29
N PRO A 82 21.99 -20.82 34.84
CA PRO A 82 23.09 -21.39 35.59
C PRO A 82 23.27 -20.74 36.97
N SER A 83 23.07 -19.42 37.05
CA SER A 83 23.18 -18.68 38.33
C SER A 83 22.08 -19.10 39.32
N VAL A 84 20.85 -19.26 38.85
CA VAL A 84 19.73 -19.74 39.68
C VAL A 84 19.97 -21.17 40.13
N LYS A 85 20.43 -22.07 39.27
CA LYS A 85 20.77 -23.46 39.63
C LYS A 85 21.88 -23.51 40.69
N LYS A 86 22.85 -22.58 40.64
CA LYS A 86 23.89 -22.45 41.64
C LYS A 86 23.31 -22.01 42.99
N LEU A 87 22.37 -21.07 43.01
CA LEU A 87 21.68 -20.63 44.24
C LEU A 87 20.82 -21.74 44.84
N GLU A 88 20.13 -22.54 44.01
CA GLU A 88 19.36 -23.68 44.47
C GLU A 88 20.24 -24.75 45.15
N LYS A 89 21.44 -25.00 44.62
CA LYS A 89 22.43 -25.88 45.24
C LYS A 89 22.93 -25.36 46.60
N MET A 90 22.88 -24.05 46.83
CA MET A 90 23.22 -23.39 48.10
C MET A 90 22.06 -23.37 49.11
N GLY A 91 20.92 -23.99 48.79
CA GLY A 91 19.79 -24.17 49.70
C GLY A 91 18.68 -23.10 49.57
N ILE A 92 18.76 -22.19 48.58
CA ILE A 92 17.72 -21.23 48.29
C ILE A 92 16.74 -21.85 47.29
N LYS A 93 15.55 -22.25 47.76
CA LYS A 93 14.51 -22.80 46.89
C LYS A 93 13.56 -21.67 46.38
N SER A 94 13.36 -21.57 45.08
CA SER A 94 12.31 -20.74 44.52
C SER A 94 10.97 -21.46 44.63
N SER A 95 9.91 -20.74 44.97
CA SER A 95 8.54 -21.25 45.01
C SER A 95 7.88 -21.33 43.62
N LYS A 96 8.55 -20.87 42.54
CA LYS A 96 8.03 -20.89 41.17
C LYS A 96 8.97 -21.67 40.24
N GLU A 97 8.42 -22.59 39.52
CA GLU A 97 9.14 -23.28 38.44
C GLU A 97 9.54 -22.27 37.36
N LEU A 98 10.80 -22.32 36.92
CA LEU A 98 11.29 -21.57 35.76
C LEU A 98 10.69 -22.18 34.52
N ARG A 99 9.77 -21.44 33.86
CA ARG A 99 9.26 -21.82 32.56
C ARG A 99 10.31 -21.55 31.49
N GLU A 100 10.52 -22.53 30.60
CA GLU A 100 11.36 -22.33 29.43
C GLU A 100 10.74 -21.27 28.51
N VAL A 101 11.53 -20.26 28.19
CA VAL A 101 11.14 -19.19 27.26
C VAL A 101 11.71 -19.55 25.89
N GLY A 102 10.82 -19.92 24.97
CA GLY A 102 11.22 -20.34 23.63
C GLY A 102 11.73 -19.17 22.75
N THR A 103 12.60 -19.52 21.82
CA THR A 103 13.03 -18.59 20.75
C THR A 103 11.98 -18.47 19.67
N ILE A 104 11.87 -17.30 19.05
CA ILE A 104 11.01 -17.08 17.88
C ILE A 104 11.83 -17.42 16.65
N LYS A 105 11.37 -18.41 15.88
CA LYS A 105 12.04 -18.88 14.66
C LYS A 105 11.50 -18.21 13.40
N ASP A 106 10.28 -17.71 13.47
CA ASP A 106 9.59 -17.15 12.31
C ASP A 106 9.93 -15.67 12.14
N SER A 107 10.45 -15.34 10.97
CA SER A 107 10.57 -13.94 10.50
C SER A 107 9.29 -13.56 9.76
N PRO A 108 8.87 -12.27 9.80
CA PRO A 108 7.70 -11.84 9.03
C PRO A 108 7.85 -12.18 7.55
N ASP A 109 6.83 -12.81 6.96
CA ASP A 109 6.82 -13.14 5.54
C ASP A 109 6.99 -11.90 4.67
N ASN A 110 7.75 -12.05 3.58
CA ASN A 110 7.86 -10.99 2.59
C ASN A 110 6.50 -10.77 1.92
N PHE A 111 6.11 -9.52 1.81
CA PHE A 111 4.97 -9.13 1.00
C PHE A 111 5.20 -9.67 -0.42
N LYS A 112 4.35 -10.58 -0.90
CA LYS A 112 4.40 -11.01 -2.30
C LYS A 112 4.18 -9.77 -3.15
N LYS A 113 5.10 -9.49 -4.07
CA LYS A 113 4.92 -8.40 -5.03
C LYS A 113 3.55 -8.58 -5.68
N LEU A 114 2.73 -7.53 -5.62
CA LEU A 114 1.53 -7.47 -6.43
C LEU A 114 1.92 -7.75 -7.89
N PRO A 115 1.14 -8.55 -8.63
CA PRO A 115 1.41 -8.77 -10.03
C PRO A 115 1.52 -7.40 -10.71
N GLN A 116 2.67 -7.13 -11.31
CA GLN A 116 2.82 -5.94 -12.14
C GLN A 116 1.87 -6.14 -13.31
N VAL A 117 0.85 -5.30 -13.38
CA VAL A 117 0.01 -5.21 -14.57
C VAL A 117 0.93 -4.69 -15.67
N ASP A 118 1.25 -5.56 -16.63
CA ASP A 118 2.03 -5.19 -17.80
C ASP A 118 1.28 -4.08 -18.53
N GLN A 119 1.84 -2.88 -18.50
CA GLN A 119 1.26 -1.70 -19.16
C GLN A 119 1.13 -1.88 -20.69
N LYS A 120 1.76 -2.92 -21.25
CA LYS A 120 1.68 -3.22 -22.69
C LYS A 120 0.32 -3.78 -23.13
N GLU A 121 -0.39 -4.50 -22.28
CA GLU A 121 -1.68 -5.10 -22.66
C GLU A 121 -2.84 -4.09 -22.70
N ILE A 122 -2.68 -2.90 -22.11
CA ILE A 122 -3.76 -1.90 -22.06
C ILE A 122 -3.82 -1.07 -23.37
N PHE A 123 -2.73 -1.03 -24.15
CA PHE A 123 -2.62 -0.17 -25.34
C PHE A 123 -2.68 -0.93 -26.67
N GLU A 124 -2.83 -2.24 -26.68
CA GLU A 124 -2.93 -3.05 -27.91
C GLU A 124 -4.36 -3.48 -28.30
N GLN A 125 -5.39 -2.89 -27.73
CA GLN A 125 -6.78 -3.11 -28.12
C GLN A 125 -7.39 -1.86 -28.77
N ASP A 126 -6.75 -1.36 -29.83
CA ASP A 126 -7.40 -0.50 -30.84
C ASP A 126 -7.29 -1.15 -32.22
#